data_399fccc546717c134a68b13c5c116fc5
#
_entry.id   399fccc546717c134a68b13c5c116fc5
#
_cell.length_a   1.000
_cell.length_b   1.000
_cell.length_c   1.000
_cell.angle_alpha   90.00
_cell.angle_beta   90.00
_cell.angle_gamma   90.00
#
_symmetry.space_group_name_H-M   'P 1'
#
loop_
_entity.id
_entity.type
_entity.pdbx_description
1 polymer ?
#
loop_
_entity_poly.entity_id
_entity_poly.type
_entity_poly.pdbx_seq_one_letter_code
_entity_poly.pdbx_strand_id
1 'polypeptide(L)'
;PITSIEQLKPYLVKNSKPTVSAANCRSLLEGSMALVQELVQDGMYQFEIDKHTLSIDHTARGRVASGQIKALPNGGNGGAVFVTLQFGLKSELTGLDCQSKLVDGMRPICQSTKLLDADPIVRKMAEKDLLIMGRSAGDYLQWQREQGSPELKVEIDRVCARIVKEGR
;
A
#
# COMPACT_ATOMS: atom_id res chain seq x y z
N PRO A 1 -5.47 15.60 -8.23
CA PRO A 1 -4.81 14.51 -7.52
C PRO A 1 -5.42 13.18 -7.93
N ILE A 2 -4.59 12.15 -8.14
CA ILE A 2 -5.04 10.78 -8.40
C ILE A 2 -5.25 10.14 -7.03
N THR A 3 -6.46 9.64 -6.78
CA THR A 3 -6.85 9.08 -5.47
C THR A 3 -7.33 7.63 -5.55
N SER A 4 -7.38 7.05 -6.76
CA SER A 4 -7.76 5.66 -6.96
C SER A 4 -7.04 5.01 -8.15
N ILE A 5 -7.00 3.67 -8.17
CA ILE A 5 -6.42 2.88 -9.27
C ILE A 5 -7.16 3.12 -10.59
N GLU A 6 -8.47 3.32 -10.53
CA GLU A 6 -9.30 3.60 -11.72
C GLU A 6 -8.90 4.90 -12.40
N GLN A 7 -8.47 5.92 -11.62
CA GLN A 7 -7.96 7.18 -12.14
C GLN A 7 -6.52 7.07 -12.61
N LEU A 8 -5.72 6.21 -11.99
CA LEU A 8 -4.31 6.01 -12.34
C LEU A 8 -4.16 5.44 -13.76
N LYS A 9 -4.98 4.47 -14.14
CA LYS A 9 -4.93 3.82 -15.46
C LYS A 9 -5.00 4.81 -16.63
N PRO A 10 -6.07 5.63 -16.79
CA PRO A 10 -6.17 6.57 -17.92
C PRO A 10 -5.07 7.64 -17.86
N TYR A 11 -4.63 8.04 -16.66
CA TYR A 11 -3.53 8.98 -16.50
C TYR A 11 -2.22 8.41 -17.06
N LEU A 12 -1.85 7.19 -16.71
CA LEU A 12 -0.62 6.54 -17.18
C LEU A 12 -0.67 6.32 -18.70
N VAL A 13 -1.78 5.80 -19.23
CA VAL A 13 -1.94 5.57 -20.67
C VAL A 13 -1.78 6.88 -21.47
N LYS A 14 -2.35 7.98 -20.98
CA LYS A 14 -2.28 9.29 -21.65
C LYS A 14 -0.90 9.94 -21.58
N ASN A 15 -0.16 9.75 -20.47
CA ASN A 15 1.05 10.53 -20.18
C ASN A 15 2.35 9.73 -20.33
N SER A 16 2.28 8.40 -20.49
CA SER A 16 3.48 7.58 -20.70
C SER A 16 3.99 7.69 -22.14
N LYS A 17 5.30 7.85 -22.27
CA LYS A 17 5.96 7.79 -23.59
C LYS A 17 6.09 6.33 -24.04
N PRO A 18 6.12 6.05 -25.35
CA PRO A 18 6.41 4.72 -25.85
C PRO A 18 7.72 4.17 -25.29
N THR A 19 7.69 2.90 -24.83
CA THR A 19 8.85 2.26 -24.21
C THR A 19 9.45 1.23 -25.17
N VAL A 20 10.55 1.57 -25.81
CA VAL A 20 11.20 0.72 -26.82
C VAL A 20 12.10 -0.37 -26.25
N SER A 21 12.52 -0.27 -24.99
CA SER A 21 13.41 -1.23 -24.34
C SER A 21 12.75 -1.92 -23.15
N ALA A 22 13.23 -3.14 -22.85
CA ALA A 22 12.79 -3.85 -21.63
C ALA A 22 13.15 -3.07 -20.35
N ALA A 23 14.29 -2.38 -20.33
CA ALA A 23 14.68 -1.54 -19.20
C ALA A 23 13.66 -0.42 -18.94
N ASN A 24 13.17 0.26 -19.98
CA ASN A 24 12.16 1.31 -19.87
C ASN A 24 10.81 0.75 -19.42
N CYS A 25 10.41 -0.44 -19.92
CA CYS A 25 9.21 -1.13 -19.43
C CYS A 25 9.32 -1.45 -17.94
N ARG A 26 10.49 -1.93 -17.50
CA ARG A 26 10.76 -2.22 -16.09
C ARG A 26 10.67 -0.96 -15.22
N SER A 27 11.31 0.12 -15.63
CA SER A 27 11.26 1.40 -14.88
C SER A 27 9.82 1.93 -14.78
N LEU A 28 9.03 1.83 -15.86
CA LEU A 28 7.64 2.25 -15.84
C LEU A 28 6.80 1.35 -14.93
N LEU A 29 7.04 0.03 -14.92
CA LEU A 29 6.39 -0.91 -14.02
C LEU A 29 6.72 -0.57 -12.56
N GLU A 30 8.00 -0.39 -12.20
CA GLU A 30 8.42 -0.03 -10.84
C GLU A 30 7.79 1.29 -10.38
N GLY A 31 7.77 2.31 -11.23
CA GLY A 31 7.10 3.58 -10.93
C GLY A 31 5.58 3.43 -10.76
N SER A 32 4.94 2.63 -11.61
CA SER A 32 3.50 2.34 -11.50
C SER A 32 3.18 1.56 -10.23
N MET A 33 4.03 0.58 -9.86
CA MET A 33 3.88 -0.18 -8.61
C MET A 33 4.02 0.71 -7.38
N ALA A 34 4.94 1.68 -7.39
CA ALA A 34 5.08 2.64 -6.29
C ALA A 34 3.80 3.48 -6.13
N LEU A 35 3.20 3.95 -7.22
CA LEU A 35 1.92 4.66 -7.17
C LEU A 35 0.77 3.77 -6.71
N VAL A 36 0.71 2.52 -7.17
CA VAL A 36 -0.30 1.55 -6.70
C VAL A 36 -0.10 1.27 -5.21
N GLN A 37 1.13 1.10 -4.74
CA GLN A 37 1.45 0.89 -3.34
C GLN A 37 0.89 2.01 -2.45
N GLU A 38 1.00 3.27 -2.87
CA GLU A 38 0.43 4.41 -2.15
C GLU A 38 -1.11 4.40 -2.18
N LEU A 39 -1.71 4.01 -3.30
CA LEU A 39 -3.17 4.01 -3.47
C LEU A 39 -3.88 2.86 -2.75
N VAL A 40 -3.19 1.73 -2.53
CA VAL A 40 -3.77 0.56 -1.82
C VAL A 40 -3.58 0.61 -0.31
N GLN A 41 -2.92 1.64 0.23
CA GLN A 41 -2.77 1.81 1.68
C GLN A 41 -4.14 1.94 2.35
N ASP A 42 -4.54 0.91 3.06
CA ASP A 42 -5.80 0.85 3.82
C ASP A 42 -5.57 0.90 5.34
N GLY A 43 -4.31 1.00 5.74
CA GLY A 43 -3.89 0.99 7.13
C GLY A 43 -3.91 -0.39 7.80
N MET A 44 -4.27 -1.45 7.07
CA MET A 44 -4.33 -2.82 7.56
C MET A 44 -3.04 -3.58 7.32
N TYR A 45 -2.34 -3.26 6.22
CA TYR A 45 -1.14 -3.94 5.77
C TYR A 45 0.01 -2.97 5.54
N GLN A 46 1.22 -3.43 5.75
CA GLN A 46 2.40 -2.84 5.17
C GLN A 46 2.57 -3.42 3.76
N PHE A 47 2.65 -2.57 2.75
CA PHE A 47 2.85 -2.99 1.37
C PHE A 47 4.32 -2.82 0.97
N GLU A 48 4.89 -3.86 0.35
CA GLU A 48 6.29 -3.88 -0.10
C GLU A 48 6.40 -4.43 -1.52
N ILE A 49 7.08 -3.69 -2.41
CA ILE A 49 7.31 -4.13 -3.79
C ILE A 49 8.29 -5.31 -3.79
N ASP A 50 7.86 -6.47 -4.30
CA ASP A 50 8.72 -7.63 -4.47
C ASP A 50 9.48 -7.55 -5.81
N LYS A 51 10.71 -7.04 -5.76
CA LYS A 51 11.56 -6.87 -6.95
C LYS A 51 11.94 -8.18 -7.64
N HIS A 52 11.83 -9.32 -6.95
CA HIS A 52 12.11 -10.64 -7.52
C HIS A 52 10.99 -11.16 -8.44
N THR A 53 9.79 -10.58 -8.35
CA THR A 53 8.63 -10.94 -9.17
C THR A 53 8.50 -10.13 -10.45
N LEU A 54 9.38 -9.16 -10.67
CA LEU A 54 9.32 -8.31 -11.85
C LEU A 54 9.68 -9.09 -13.10
N SER A 55 8.73 -9.23 -14.03
CA SER A 55 8.92 -9.90 -15.32
C SER A 55 8.51 -9.01 -16.49
N ILE A 56 9.09 -9.28 -17.66
CA ILE A 56 8.73 -8.66 -18.92
C ILE A 56 8.65 -9.75 -19.97
N ASP A 57 7.44 -10.00 -20.46
CA ASP A 57 7.15 -11.02 -21.42
C ASP A 57 6.78 -10.43 -22.78
N HIS A 58 7.27 -11.06 -23.86
CA HIS A 58 6.88 -10.73 -25.22
C HIS A 58 5.67 -11.55 -25.63
N THR A 59 4.66 -10.92 -26.18
CA THR A 59 3.45 -11.56 -26.67
C THR A 59 3.20 -11.21 -28.14
N ALA A 60 2.32 -11.94 -28.79
CA ALA A 60 1.91 -11.61 -30.18
C ALA A 60 1.28 -10.23 -30.32
N ARG A 61 0.82 -9.61 -29.21
CA ARG A 61 0.16 -8.29 -29.20
C ARG A 61 1.06 -7.16 -28.69
N GLY A 62 2.32 -7.45 -28.37
CA GLY A 62 3.26 -6.48 -27.80
C GLY A 62 4.02 -7.04 -26.60
N ARG A 63 4.10 -6.28 -25.52
CA ARG A 63 4.78 -6.69 -24.28
C ARG A 63 3.85 -6.63 -23.08
N VAL A 64 4.13 -7.47 -22.09
CA VAL A 64 3.47 -7.45 -20.78
C VAL A 64 4.57 -7.35 -19.73
N ALA A 65 4.48 -6.34 -18.86
CA ALA A 65 5.35 -6.23 -17.70
C ALA A 65 4.51 -6.45 -16.44
N SER A 66 4.95 -7.33 -15.55
CA SER A 66 4.20 -7.66 -14.33
C SER A 66 5.08 -7.74 -13.10
N GLY A 67 4.47 -7.55 -11.93
CA GLY A 67 5.12 -7.62 -10.64
C GLY A 67 4.12 -7.72 -9.50
N GLN A 68 4.62 -7.95 -8.29
CA GLN A 68 3.81 -8.11 -7.09
C GLN A 68 4.22 -7.11 -6.02
N ILE A 69 3.23 -6.60 -5.30
CA ILE A 69 3.38 -5.83 -4.08
C ILE A 69 2.88 -6.74 -2.95
N LYS A 70 3.78 -7.22 -2.09
CA LYS A 70 3.42 -8.05 -0.94
C LYS A 70 2.67 -7.23 0.09
N ALA A 71 1.60 -7.82 0.62
CA ALA A 71 0.92 -7.29 1.79
C ALA A 71 1.44 -8.02 3.03
N LEU A 72 2.02 -7.27 3.96
CA LEU A 72 2.64 -7.79 5.17
C LEU A 72 1.81 -7.37 6.38
N PRO A 73 0.92 -8.22 6.89
CA PRO A 73 0.30 -8.00 8.19
C PRO A 73 1.33 -8.23 9.29
N ASN A 74 1.11 -7.67 10.47
CA ASN A 74 1.89 -8.06 11.62
C ASN A 74 1.69 -9.55 11.91
N GLY A 75 2.71 -10.36 11.61
CA GLY A 75 2.76 -11.77 11.97
C GLY A 75 2.22 -12.76 10.92
N GLY A 76 2.34 -12.48 9.63
CA GLY A 76 1.93 -13.48 8.64
C GLY A 76 2.05 -13.04 7.17
N ASN A 77 1.47 -13.84 6.28
CA ASN A 77 1.34 -13.52 4.87
C ASN A 77 -0.01 -12.86 4.62
N GLY A 78 -0.01 -11.58 4.26
CA GLY A 78 -1.22 -10.79 3.94
C GLY A 78 -1.70 -10.94 2.51
N GLY A 79 -1.03 -11.73 1.70
CA GLY A 79 -1.30 -11.82 0.26
C GLY A 79 -0.50 -10.83 -0.56
N ALA A 80 -1.01 -10.47 -1.74
CA ALA A 80 -0.33 -9.54 -2.64
C ALA A 80 -1.31 -8.76 -3.53
N VAL A 81 -0.83 -7.63 -4.03
CA VAL A 81 -1.42 -6.90 -5.16
C VAL A 81 -0.57 -7.19 -6.40
N PHE A 82 -1.20 -7.70 -7.43
CA PHE A 82 -0.59 -8.00 -8.73
C PHE A 82 -0.78 -6.80 -9.65
N VAL A 83 0.31 -6.30 -10.20
CA VAL A 83 0.30 -5.16 -11.12
C VAL A 83 0.80 -5.61 -12.48
N THR A 84 0.03 -5.31 -13.53
CA THR A 84 0.37 -5.68 -14.90
C THR A 84 0.21 -4.48 -15.82
N LEU A 85 1.27 -4.15 -16.56
CA LEU A 85 1.26 -3.17 -17.64
C LEU A 85 1.22 -3.87 -18.99
N GLN A 86 0.39 -3.39 -19.89
CA GLN A 86 0.26 -3.90 -21.25
C GLN A 86 0.77 -2.85 -22.23
N PHE A 87 1.63 -3.27 -23.16
CA PHE A 87 2.20 -2.42 -24.21
C PHE A 87 1.82 -2.97 -25.57
N GLY A 88 1.40 -2.10 -26.46
CA GLY A 88 1.08 -2.44 -27.83
C GLY A 88 2.33 -2.69 -28.70
N LEU A 89 2.11 -3.05 -29.95
CA LEU A 89 3.19 -3.34 -30.92
C LEU A 89 4.09 -2.12 -31.19
N LYS A 90 3.58 -0.91 -31.02
CA LYS A 90 4.35 0.34 -31.14
C LYS A 90 5.00 0.77 -29.83
N SER A 91 5.02 -0.15 -28.84
CA SER A 91 5.60 0.06 -27.49
C SER A 91 4.89 1.15 -26.65
N GLU A 92 3.70 1.57 -27.04
CA GLU A 92 2.83 2.43 -26.25
C GLU A 92 2.17 1.66 -25.10
N LEU A 93 1.99 2.31 -23.96
CA LEU A 93 1.22 1.74 -22.85
C LEU A 93 -0.27 1.72 -23.22
N THR A 94 -0.88 0.53 -23.23
CA THR A 94 -2.29 0.32 -23.59
C THR A 94 -3.15 -0.01 -22.39
N GLY A 95 -2.56 -0.48 -21.29
CA GLY A 95 -3.33 -0.87 -20.12
C GLY A 95 -2.52 -1.00 -18.84
N LEU A 96 -3.22 -0.79 -17.73
CA LEU A 96 -2.82 -1.15 -16.37
C LEU A 96 -3.91 -2.04 -15.80
N ASP A 97 -3.55 -3.19 -15.26
CA ASP A 97 -4.41 -4.06 -14.46
C ASP A 97 -3.83 -4.23 -13.07
N CYS A 98 -4.70 -4.18 -12.06
CA CYS A 98 -4.34 -4.36 -10.67
C CYS A 98 -5.33 -5.33 -10.02
N GLN A 99 -4.82 -6.45 -9.50
CA GLN A 99 -5.64 -7.46 -8.82
C GLN A 99 -5.15 -7.64 -7.39
N SER A 100 -6.01 -7.39 -6.42
CA SER A 100 -5.73 -7.61 -5.02
C SER A 100 -6.19 -9.01 -4.60
N LYS A 101 -5.26 -9.79 -4.02
CA LYS A 101 -5.54 -11.06 -3.35
C LYS A 101 -5.01 -10.96 -1.93
N LEU A 102 -5.76 -10.28 -1.09
CA LEU A 102 -5.40 -10.04 0.30
C LEU A 102 -6.09 -11.07 1.21
N VAL A 103 -5.39 -11.46 2.26
CA VAL A 103 -5.94 -12.30 3.33
C VAL A 103 -6.44 -11.36 4.41
N ASP A 104 -7.59 -11.63 4.99
CA ASP A 104 -8.15 -10.81 6.05
C ASP A 104 -7.17 -10.68 7.21
N GLY A 105 -6.75 -9.45 7.48
CA GLY A 105 -5.87 -9.10 8.59
C GLY A 105 -6.64 -8.84 9.88
N MET A 106 -5.92 -8.71 11.00
CA MET A 106 -6.52 -8.26 12.24
C MET A 106 -7.05 -6.84 12.09
N ARG A 107 -8.33 -6.65 12.42
CA ARG A 107 -8.94 -5.32 12.37
C ARG A 107 -8.24 -4.38 13.37
N PRO A 108 -7.91 -3.16 12.98
CA PRO A 108 -7.22 -2.17 13.82
C PRO A 108 -7.96 -1.84 15.12
N ILE A 109 -9.24 -2.12 15.17
CA ILE A 109 -10.13 -1.78 16.30
C ILE A 109 -9.64 -2.28 17.67
N CYS A 110 -8.81 -3.33 17.68
CA CYS A 110 -8.22 -3.86 18.91
C CYS A 110 -6.87 -3.20 19.27
N GLN A 111 -6.27 -2.44 18.38
CA GLN A 111 -4.88 -2.04 18.53
C GLN A 111 -4.69 -0.82 19.46
N SER A 112 -5.60 0.15 19.44
CA SER A 112 -5.46 1.33 20.29
C SER A 112 -5.52 0.97 21.80
N THR A 113 -6.36 0.02 22.18
CA THR A 113 -6.45 -0.45 23.57
C THR A 113 -5.18 -1.18 24.01
N LYS A 114 -4.45 -1.79 23.06
CA LYS A 114 -3.17 -2.46 23.29
C LYS A 114 -2.00 -1.49 23.52
N LEU A 115 -2.18 -0.20 23.32
CA LEU A 115 -1.20 0.82 23.70
C LEU A 115 -0.95 0.86 25.20
N LEU A 116 -1.90 0.38 26.00
CA LEU A 116 -1.79 0.25 27.47
C LEU A 116 -1.53 -1.18 27.94
N ASP A 117 -1.22 -2.12 27.06
CA ASP A 117 -0.94 -3.50 27.47
C ASP A 117 0.22 -3.57 28.46
N ALA A 118 0.15 -4.50 29.41
CA ALA A 118 1.20 -4.72 30.41
C ALA A 118 2.54 -5.09 29.75
N ASP A 119 2.48 -5.87 28.65
CA ASP A 119 3.66 -6.29 27.90
C ASP A 119 4.16 -5.14 26.98
N PRO A 120 5.42 -4.67 27.16
CA PRO A 120 6.00 -3.63 26.31
C PRO A 120 6.14 -4.05 24.84
N ILE A 121 6.25 -5.36 24.55
CA ILE A 121 6.31 -5.85 23.17
C ILE A 121 4.96 -5.63 22.50
N VAL A 122 3.86 -5.96 23.18
CA VAL A 122 2.49 -5.78 22.68
C VAL A 122 2.21 -4.28 22.44
N ARG A 123 2.60 -3.40 23.38
CA ARG A 123 2.46 -1.94 23.19
C ARG A 123 3.18 -1.46 21.94
N LYS A 124 4.42 -1.93 21.73
CA LYS A 124 5.24 -1.55 20.58
C LYS A 124 4.66 -2.07 19.25
N MET A 125 4.08 -3.27 19.26
CA MET A 125 3.37 -3.82 18.09
C MET A 125 2.13 -2.99 17.75
N ALA A 126 1.30 -2.67 18.75
CA ALA A 126 0.11 -1.85 18.58
C ALA A 126 0.46 -0.46 18.02
N GLU A 127 1.49 0.20 18.56
CA GLU A 127 1.97 1.47 18.05
C GLU A 127 2.42 1.35 16.58
N LYS A 128 3.20 0.31 16.25
CA LYS A 128 3.66 0.07 14.88
C LYS A 128 2.50 -0.10 13.90
N ASP A 129 1.47 -0.84 14.28
CA ASP A 129 0.30 -1.07 13.44
C ASP A 129 -0.46 0.25 13.16
N LEU A 130 -0.67 1.05 14.20
CA LEU A 130 -1.31 2.35 14.05
C LEU A 130 -0.50 3.31 13.18
N LEU A 131 0.83 3.26 13.26
CA LEU A 131 1.71 4.03 12.38
C LEU A 131 1.66 3.54 10.92
N ILE A 132 1.47 2.24 10.69
CA ILE A 132 1.26 1.68 9.35
C ILE A 132 -0.07 2.15 8.77
N MET A 133 -1.13 2.19 9.57
CA MET A 133 -2.43 2.74 9.18
C MET A 133 -2.36 4.23 8.85
N GLY A 134 -1.50 4.96 9.54
CA GLY A 134 -1.32 6.38 9.30
C GLY A 134 -2.61 7.18 9.41
N ARG A 135 -2.82 8.11 8.48
CA ARG A 135 -4.00 9.00 8.48
C ARG A 135 -5.33 8.28 8.34
N SER A 136 -5.36 7.07 7.76
CA SER A 136 -6.58 6.28 7.65
C SER A 136 -7.13 5.80 9.00
N ALA A 137 -6.29 5.79 10.05
CA ALA A 137 -6.72 5.51 11.41
C ALA A 137 -7.37 6.71 12.13
N GLY A 138 -7.37 7.91 11.52
CA GLY A 138 -7.73 9.17 12.19
C GLY A 138 -9.10 9.13 12.87
N ASP A 139 -10.15 8.81 12.14
CA ASP A 139 -11.52 8.76 12.67
C ASP A 139 -11.67 7.72 13.79
N TYR A 140 -11.05 6.56 13.60
CA TYR A 140 -11.03 5.51 14.61
C TYR A 140 -10.29 5.94 15.88
N LEU A 141 -9.12 6.56 15.76
CA LEU A 141 -8.34 7.03 16.91
C LEU A 141 -9.05 8.16 17.63
N GLN A 142 -9.71 9.07 16.91
CA GLN A 142 -10.53 10.14 17.51
C GLN A 142 -11.68 9.54 18.31
N TRP A 143 -12.41 8.59 17.77
CA TRP A 143 -13.49 7.91 18.49
C TRP A 143 -12.98 7.17 19.73
N GLN A 144 -11.87 6.42 19.64
CA GLN A 144 -11.26 5.73 20.77
C GLN A 144 -10.76 6.72 21.85
N ARG A 145 -10.24 7.86 21.43
CA ARG A 145 -9.81 8.93 22.33
C ARG A 145 -10.99 9.47 23.15
N GLU A 146 -12.14 9.66 22.53
CA GLU A 146 -13.33 10.17 23.23
C GLU A 146 -13.86 9.19 24.29
N GLN A 147 -13.81 7.89 24.02
CA GLN A 147 -14.30 6.84 24.91
C GLN A 147 -13.24 6.32 25.89
N GLY A 148 -11.96 6.62 25.66
CA GLY A 148 -10.84 6.02 26.38
C GLY A 148 -10.56 6.65 27.76
N SER A 149 -9.79 5.90 28.57
CA SER A 149 -9.24 6.42 29.82
C SER A 149 -8.28 7.60 29.59
N PRO A 150 -7.99 8.44 30.60
CA PRO A 150 -7.02 9.53 30.47
C PRO A 150 -5.65 9.05 29.96
N GLU A 151 -5.19 7.90 30.39
CA GLU A 151 -3.92 7.29 29.98
C GLU A 151 -3.95 6.89 28.51
N LEU A 152 -5.06 6.28 28.05
CA LEU A 152 -5.24 5.92 26.65
C LEU A 152 -5.27 7.16 25.73
N LYS A 153 -5.89 8.25 26.18
CA LYS A 153 -5.90 9.52 25.45
C LYS A 153 -4.50 10.05 25.21
N VAL A 154 -3.64 10.00 26.22
CA VAL A 154 -2.23 10.44 26.11
C VAL A 154 -1.47 9.59 25.08
N GLU A 155 -1.64 8.28 25.11
CA GLU A 155 -0.96 7.38 24.15
C GLU A 155 -1.48 7.57 22.73
N ILE A 156 -2.79 7.73 22.55
CA ILE A 156 -3.37 8.03 21.23
C ILE A 156 -2.83 9.37 20.69
N ASP A 157 -2.81 10.42 21.51
CA ASP A 157 -2.29 11.74 21.11
C ASP A 157 -0.81 11.65 20.69
N ARG A 158 -0.01 10.85 21.41
CA ARG A 158 1.39 10.55 21.05
C ARG A 158 1.51 9.88 19.67
N VAL A 159 0.68 8.88 19.41
CA VAL A 159 0.68 8.16 18.12
C VAL A 159 0.22 9.09 16.99
N CYS A 160 -0.86 9.86 17.19
CA CYS A 160 -1.34 10.82 16.20
C CYS A 160 -0.27 11.86 15.84
N ALA A 161 0.44 12.40 16.85
CA ALA A 161 1.53 13.33 16.63
C ALA A 161 2.66 12.73 15.78
N ARG A 162 2.97 11.42 15.96
CA ARG A 162 3.94 10.70 15.13
C ARG A 162 3.44 10.50 13.71
N ILE A 163 2.20 10.11 13.50
CA ILE A 163 1.59 9.96 12.17
C ILE A 163 1.74 11.27 11.38
N VAL A 164 1.41 12.40 11.99
CA VAL A 164 1.54 13.71 11.35
C VAL A 164 3.00 14.06 11.05
N LYS A 165 3.91 13.84 12.03
CA LYS A 165 5.34 14.15 11.90
C LYS A 165 6.03 13.32 10.81
N GLU A 166 5.66 12.03 10.69
CA GLU A 166 6.24 11.11 9.72
C GLU A 166 5.57 11.22 8.34
N GLY A 167 4.52 12.04 8.19
CA GLY A 167 3.80 12.24 6.92
C GLY A 167 2.99 11.03 6.45
N ARG A 168 2.64 10.15 7.37
CA ARG A 168 1.94 8.88 7.12
C ARG A 168 0.42 9.07 7.00
#